data_997c0c3196fac24e02d83233c2588165
#
_entry.id   997c0c3196fac24e02d83233c2588165
#
_cell.length_a   1.000
_cell.length_b   1.000
_cell.length_c   1.000
_cell.angle_alpha   90.00
_cell.angle_beta   90.00
_cell.angle_gamma   90.00
#
_symmetry.space_group_name_H-M   'P 1'
#
loop_
_entity.id
_entity.type
_entity.pdbx_description
1 polymer ?
#
loop_
_entity_poly.entity_id
_entity_poly.type
_entity_poly.pdbx_seq_one_letter_code
_entity_poly.pdbx_strand_id
1 'polypeptide(L)'
;GRVVSLNNITITSEVGGKINGNFSIKKGTNFKKGDVLFKIKNTEIKLLVEAKKSNFMNLISNNLADIKLDYPQDYIKWDNFFNSISFNTPISKLPETTTSKEKNFIISRGIMTEYLSLKSDEEKLKKYTIKATFDGVISKSYTDIGANINMGSPIIDVIRKGEMEIELTVNTSEINFIEIGNTVHFTDNNNNFDGTITRKGSFVNQNTQSISVFAEINSRNQLLYNGMYLESIIKTKKNKDVCRISRRSIFSD
;
A
#
# COMPACT_ATOMS: atom_id res chain seq x y z
N GLY A 1 -16.22 15.40 16.76
CA GLY A 1 -15.69 14.52 15.74
C GLY A 1 -14.42 13.84 16.18
N ARG A 2 -14.07 12.77 15.52
CA ARG A 2 -12.82 12.02 15.76
C ARG A 2 -11.98 11.98 14.49
N VAL A 3 -10.70 12.31 14.60
CA VAL A 3 -9.75 12.18 13.50
C VAL A 3 -9.48 10.70 13.24
N VAL A 4 -9.72 10.25 12.02
CA VAL A 4 -9.47 8.88 11.58
C VAL A 4 -8.56 8.90 10.36
N SER A 5 -7.67 7.94 10.26
CA SER A 5 -6.88 7.77 9.05
C SER A 5 -7.71 7.03 8.00
N LEU A 6 -7.74 7.53 6.78
CA LEU A 6 -8.39 6.88 5.64
C LEU A 6 -7.81 5.48 5.35
N ASN A 7 -6.52 5.30 5.62
CA ASN A 7 -5.80 4.09 5.28
C ASN A 7 -5.01 3.54 6.46
N ASN A 8 -5.64 2.64 7.20
CA ASN A 8 -4.96 1.75 8.15
C ASN A 8 -4.78 0.38 7.47
N ILE A 9 -3.55 0.00 7.19
CA ILE A 9 -3.22 -1.20 6.42
C ILE A 9 -2.42 -2.14 7.30
N THR A 10 -2.87 -3.38 7.41
CA THR A 10 -2.09 -4.46 8.03
C THR A 10 -1.16 -5.07 6.99
N ILE A 11 0.14 -4.95 7.19
CA ILE A 11 1.14 -5.61 6.36
C ILE A 11 1.35 -7.01 6.89
N THR A 12 1.07 -7.99 6.02
CA THR A 12 1.25 -9.42 6.30
C THR A 12 2.45 -9.96 5.53
N SER A 13 3.03 -11.06 6.00
CA SER A 13 4.10 -11.73 5.29
C SER A 13 3.57 -12.58 4.13
N GLU A 14 4.19 -12.45 2.96
CA GLU A 14 3.91 -13.34 1.82
C GLU A 14 4.77 -14.61 1.85
N VAL A 15 5.75 -14.71 2.75
CA VAL A 15 6.68 -15.83 2.87
C VAL A 15 6.93 -16.17 4.34
N GLY A 16 7.29 -17.43 4.63
CA GLY A 16 7.70 -17.84 5.97
C GLY A 16 9.21 -17.64 6.17
N GLY A 17 9.61 -17.44 7.43
CA GLY A 17 11.01 -17.38 7.83
C GLY A 17 11.27 -16.48 9.02
N LYS A 18 12.55 -16.30 9.36
CA LYS A 18 12.98 -15.46 10.47
C LYS A 18 13.12 -14.00 10.03
N ILE A 19 12.51 -13.08 10.77
CA ILE A 19 12.71 -11.64 10.55
C ILE A 19 14.15 -11.28 10.86
N ASN A 20 14.81 -10.60 9.94
CA ASN A 20 16.20 -10.18 10.03
C ASN A 20 16.32 -8.68 9.71
N GLY A 21 17.32 -8.02 10.27
CA GLY A 21 17.66 -6.62 9.97
C GLY A 21 17.75 -5.73 11.21
N ASN A 22 18.16 -4.49 10.99
CA ASN A 22 18.36 -3.47 12.03
C ASN A 22 17.25 -2.40 11.99
N PHE A 23 16.06 -2.74 11.53
CA PHE A 23 14.97 -1.77 11.42
C PHE A 23 14.21 -1.67 12.74
N SER A 24 13.72 -0.49 13.03
CA SER A 24 12.76 -0.32 14.10
C SER A 24 11.34 -0.57 13.56
N ILE A 25 10.76 -1.72 13.88
CA ILE A 25 9.34 -2.01 13.60
C ILE A 25 8.44 -1.62 14.78
N LYS A 26 8.91 -0.68 15.61
CA LYS A 26 8.19 -0.24 16.81
C LYS A 26 7.09 0.76 16.45
N LYS A 27 6.03 0.75 17.25
CA LYS A 27 4.95 1.75 17.16
C LYS A 27 5.52 3.17 17.22
N GLY A 28 5.00 4.05 16.34
CA GLY A 28 5.43 5.44 16.22
C GLY A 28 6.62 5.67 15.28
N THR A 29 7.25 4.62 14.74
CA THR A 29 8.33 4.76 13.76
C THR A 29 7.78 5.28 12.43
N ASN A 30 8.35 6.40 11.96
CA ASN A 30 8.02 6.96 10.64
C ASN A 30 8.86 6.30 9.56
N PHE A 31 8.30 6.17 8.38
CA PHE A 31 8.97 5.64 7.19
C PHE A 31 8.55 6.41 5.94
N LYS A 32 9.38 6.37 4.90
CA LYS A 32 9.13 6.94 3.58
C LYS A 32 8.89 5.85 2.56
N LYS A 33 8.22 6.20 1.47
CA LYS A 33 8.07 5.33 0.30
C LYS A 33 9.44 4.85 -0.18
N GLY A 34 9.57 3.54 -0.39
CA GLY A 34 10.81 2.88 -0.78
C GLY A 34 11.68 2.37 0.38
N ASP A 35 11.44 2.85 1.61
CA ASP A 35 12.17 2.34 2.78
C ASP A 35 11.92 0.85 2.96
N VAL A 36 12.93 0.14 3.41
CA VAL A 36 12.79 -1.26 3.79
C VAL A 36 12.17 -1.33 5.18
N LEU A 37 10.94 -1.83 5.27
CA LEU A 37 10.23 -1.98 6.54
C LEU A 37 10.75 -3.17 7.35
N PHE A 38 11.02 -4.29 6.68
CA PHE A 38 11.65 -5.46 7.29
C PHE A 38 12.17 -6.41 6.20
N LYS A 39 13.06 -7.30 6.62
CA LYS A 39 13.61 -8.39 5.79
C LYS A 39 13.34 -9.72 6.46
N ILE A 40 13.11 -10.74 5.67
CA ILE A 40 13.02 -12.13 6.12
C ILE A 40 14.30 -12.82 5.64
N LYS A 41 14.84 -13.72 6.44
CA LYS A 41 16.05 -14.48 6.07
C LYS A 41 15.79 -15.24 4.77
N ASN A 42 16.61 -14.98 3.76
CA ASN A 42 16.40 -15.42 2.38
C ASN A 42 17.56 -16.25 1.81
N THR A 43 18.44 -16.76 2.67
CA THR A 43 19.67 -17.43 2.23
C THR A 43 19.40 -18.59 1.26
N GLU A 44 18.41 -19.44 1.60
CA GLU A 44 18.07 -20.62 0.79
C GLU A 44 17.51 -20.25 -0.59
N ILE A 45 16.53 -19.35 -0.63
CA ILE A 45 15.94 -18.89 -1.90
C ILE A 45 16.96 -18.13 -2.76
N LYS A 46 17.88 -17.38 -2.13
CA LYS A 46 18.95 -16.70 -2.84
C LYS A 46 19.87 -17.70 -3.54
N LEU A 47 20.33 -18.73 -2.82
CA LEU A 47 21.16 -19.81 -3.39
C LEU A 47 20.43 -20.58 -4.50
N LEU A 48 19.12 -20.82 -4.33
CA LEU A 48 18.31 -21.45 -5.38
C LEU A 48 18.27 -20.60 -6.66
N VAL A 49 18.06 -19.29 -6.53
CA VAL A 49 18.06 -18.35 -7.67
C VAL A 49 19.44 -18.34 -8.35
N GLU A 50 20.53 -18.31 -7.58
CA GLU A 50 21.90 -18.35 -8.11
C GLU A 50 22.17 -19.65 -8.88
N ALA A 51 21.78 -20.81 -8.33
CA ALA A 51 21.90 -22.10 -9.01
C ALA A 51 21.09 -22.13 -10.32
N LYS A 52 19.85 -21.63 -10.31
CA LYS A 52 19.04 -21.53 -11.53
C LYS A 52 19.63 -20.58 -12.57
N LYS A 53 20.23 -19.46 -12.14
CA LYS A 53 20.97 -18.57 -13.07
C LYS A 53 22.12 -19.30 -13.75
N SER A 54 22.89 -20.07 -12.97
CA SER A 54 23.99 -20.89 -13.52
C SER A 54 23.47 -21.89 -14.56
N ASN A 55 22.39 -22.61 -14.26
CA ASN A 55 21.77 -23.56 -15.18
C ASN A 55 21.27 -22.88 -16.45
N PHE A 56 20.62 -21.73 -16.31
CA PHE A 56 20.13 -20.94 -17.43
C PHE A 56 21.28 -20.40 -18.31
N MET A 57 22.37 -19.92 -17.70
CA MET A 57 23.57 -19.50 -18.43
C MET A 57 24.18 -20.66 -19.22
N ASN A 58 24.29 -21.86 -18.62
CA ASN A 58 24.75 -23.05 -19.30
C ASN A 58 23.85 -23.41 -20.50
N LEU A 59 22.52 -23.31 -20.32
CA LEU A 59 21.56 -23.57 -21.39
C LEU A 59 21.74 -22.60 -22.55
N ILE A 60 21.87 -21.29 -22.28
CA ILE A 60 22.13 -20.27 -23.32
C ILE A 60 23.47 -20.56 -24.02
N SER A 61 24.56 -20.74 -23.24
CA SER A 61 25.90 -21.00 -23.78
C SER A 61 25.92 -22.20 -24.74
N ASN A 62 25.28 -23.30 -24.38
CA ASN A 62 25.20 -24.51 -25.20
C ASN A 62 24.45 -24.31 -26.52
N ASN A 63 23.58 -23.30 -26.60
CA ASN A 63 22.78 -23.00 -27.80
C ASN A 63 23.32 -21.82 -28.62
N LEU A 64 24.30 -21.04 -28.10
CA LEU A 64 24.85 -19.89 -28.82
C LEU A 64 25.50 -20.27 -30.16
N ALA A 65 26.15 -21.43 -30.25
CA ALA A 65 26.75 -21.91 -31.50
C ALA A 65 25.67 -22.18 -32.57
N ASP A 66 24.57 -22.83 -32.18
CA ASP A 66 23.45 -23.12 -33.07
C ASP A 66 22.78 -21.78 -33.51
N ILE A 67 22.61 -20.84 -32.58
CA ILE A 67 22.06 -19.51 -32.90
C ILE A 67 22.96 -18.77 -33.89
N LYS A 68 24.28 -18.87 -33.75
CA LYS A 68 25.23 -18.23 -34.67
C LYS A 68 25.15 -18.81 -36.08
N LEU A 69 24.94 -20.13 -36.21
CA LEU A 69 24.85 -20.80 -37.48
C LEU A 69 23.49 -20.61 -38.19
N ASP A 70 22.41 -20.80 -37.43
CA ASP A 70 21.05 -20.82 -37.99
C ASP A 70 20.38 -19.44 -38.04
N TYR A 71 20.83 -18.49 -37.19
CA TYR A 71 20.28 -17.15 -37.00
C TYR A 71 21.37 -16.08 -36.90
N PRO A 72 22.29 -15.96 -37.89
CA PRO A 72 23.48 -15.09 -37.77
C PRO A 72 23.14 -13.62 -37.53
N GLN A 73 21.97 -13.15 -38.02
CA GLN A 73 21.51 -11.78 -37.82
C GLN A 73 21.06 -11.53 -36.37
N ASP A 74 20.63 -12.56 -35.66
CA ASP A 74 20.11 -12.48 -34.29
C ASP A 74 21.18 -12.84 -33.23
N TYR A 75 22.32 -13.38 -33.66
CA TYR A 75 23.38 -13.83 -32.76
C TYR A 75 23.85 -12.74 -31.78
N ILE A 76 24.10 -11.54 -32.28
CA ILE A 76 24.65 -10.43 -31.46
C ILE A 76 23.72 -10.08 -30.30
N LYS A 77 22.40 -10.12 -30.48
CA LYS A 77 21.45 -9.82 -29.39
C LYS A 77 21.47 -10.90 -28.30
N TRP A 78 21.64 -12.18 -28.69
CA TRP A 78 21.72 -13.30 -27.73
C TRP A 78 23.06 -13.34 -27.01
N ASP A 79 24.16 -13.03 -27.69
CA ASP A 79 25.49 -12.90 -27.08
C ASP A 79 25.53 -11.75 -26.07
N ASN A 80 25.01 -10.58 -26.43
CA ASN A 80 24.90 -9.45 -25.52
C ASN A 80 24.01 -9.77 -24.33
N PHE A 81 22.90 -10.46 -24.53
CA PHE A 81 22.03 -10.91 -23.45
C PHE A 81 22.78 -11.85 -22.50
N PHE A 82 23.45 -12.86 -23.02
CA PHE A 82 24.26 -13.79 -22.22
C PHE A 82 25.30 -13.08 -21.37
N ASN A 83 26.05 -12.16 -21.98
CA ASN A 83 27.09 -11.38 -21.28
C ASN A 83 26.53 -10.37 -20.26
N SER A 84 25.23 -10.01 -20.35
CA SER A 84 24.55 -9.13 -19.39
C SER A 84 24.10 -9.86 -18.13
N ILE A 85 24.08 -11.19 -18.11
CA ILE A 85 23.59 -11.97 -16.97
C ILE A 85 24.59 -11.88 -15.83
N SER A 86 24.10 -11.42 -14.66
CA SER A 86 24.88 -11.31 -13.43
C SER A 86 24.18 -12.00 -12.27
N PHE A 87 24.94 -12.60 -11.36
CA PHE A 87 24.40 -13.19 -10.13
C PHE A 87 23.87 -12.16 -9.16
N ASN A 88 24.38 -10.91 -9.24
CA ASN A 88 24.05 -9.85 -8.29
C ASN A 88 22.83 -9.00 -8.68
N THR A 89 22.40 -9.09 -9.93
CA THR A 89 21.26 -8.29 -10.45
C THR A 89 20.16 -9.22 -10.97
N PRO A 90 18.89 -8.81 -10.95
CA PRO A 90 17.82 -9.56 -11.58
C PRO A 90 18.11 -9.79 -13.07
N ILE A 91 17.62 -10.93 -13.59
CA ILE A 91 17.77 -11.22 -15.02
C ILE A 91 17.04 -10.18 -15.87
N SER A 92 17.70 -9.71 -16.93
CA SER A 92 17.12 -8.79 -17.89
C SER A 92 16.00 -9.45 -18.71
N LYS A 93 15.22 -8.66 -19.43
CA LYS A 93 14.21 -9.18 -20.35
C LYS A 93 14.88 -9.97 -21.48
N LEU A 94 14.30 -11.12 -21.84
CA LEU A 94 14.76 -11.90 -23.00
C LEU A 94 14.77 -11.04 -24.26
N PRO A 95 15.73 -11.23 -25.17
CA PRO A 95 15.69 -10.61 -26.48
C PRO A 95 14.40 -10.94 -27.23
N GLU A 96 13.87 -9.96 -27.92
CA GLU A 96 12.67 -10.16 -28.73
C GLU A 96 13.01 -11.03 -29.96
N THR A 97 12.18 -12.06 -30.20
CA THR A 97 12.34 -12.91 -31.36
C THR A 97 11.80 -12.23 -32.61
N THR A 98 12.60 -12.14 -33.65
CA THR A 98 12.25 -11.44 -34.91
C THR A 98 11.46 -12.31 -35.86
N THR A 99 11.66 -13.63 -35.80
CA THR A 99 11.02 -14.59 -36.72
C THR A 99 10.33 -15.72 -35.95
N SER A 100 9.28 -16.31 -36.57
CA SER A 100 8.61 -17.51 -36.02
C SER A 100 9.55 -18.70 -35.91
N LYS A 101 10.54 -18.81 -36.79
CA LYS A 101 11.55 -19.88 -36.77
C LYS A 101 12.45 -19.75 -35.55
N GLU A 102 12.96 -18.55 -35.25
CA GLU A 102 13.73 -18.26 -34.06
C GLU A 102 12.90 -18.53 -32.77
N LYS A 103 11.65 -18.05 -32.73
CA LYS A 103 10.75 -18.30 -31.61
C LYS A 103 10.58 -19.80 -31.33
N ASN A 104 10.32 -20.59 -32.36
CA ASN A 104 10.17 -22.05 -32.23
C ASN A 104 11.46 -22.71 -31.73
N PHE A 105 12.62 -22.25 -32.19
CA PHE A 105 13.92 -22.73 -31.71
C PHE A 105 14.08 -22.45 -30.21
N ILE A 106 13.87 -21.22 -29.75
CA ILE A 106 13.99 -20.83 -28.34
C ILE A 106 13.05 -21.64 -27.45
N ILE A 107 11.83 -21.90 -27.91
CA ILE A 107 10.85 -22.73 -27.17
C ILE A 107 11.30 -24.19 -27.15
N SER A 108 11.68 -24.78 -28.30
CA SER A 108 12.05 -26.18 -28.38
C SER A 108 13.33 -26.53 -27.61
N ARG A 109 14.25 -25.58 -27.48
CA ARG A 109 15.45 -25.70 -26.65
C ARG A 109 15.20 -25.45 -25.15
N GLY A 110 13.96 -25.14 -24.74
CA GLY A 110 13.59 -24.91 -23.33
C GLY A 110 14.07 -23.57 -22.76
N ILE A 111 14.67 -22.70 -23.55
CA ILE A 111 15.21 -21.40 -23.10
C ILE A 111 14.11 -20.54 -22.47
N MET A 112 12.94 -20.47 -23.11
CA MET A 112 11.79 -19.72 -22.59
C MET A 112 11.29 -20.27 -21.25
N THR A 113 11.20 -21.59 -21.13
CA THR A 113 10.73 -22.27 -19.91
C THR A 113 11.66 -22.00 -18.73
N GLU A 114 12.98 -22.17 -18.93
CA GLU A 114 13.96 -21.91 -17.88
C GLU A 114 14.02 -20.43 -17.50
N TYR A 115 13.90 -19.51 -18.47
CA TYR A 115 13.80 -18.09 -18.19
C TYR A 115 12.61 -17.76 -17.28
N LEU A 116 11.41 -18.25 -17.61
CA LEU A 116 10.19 -17.99 -16.84
C LEU A 116 10.28 -18.64 -15.45
N SER A 117 10.87 -19.81 -15.33
CA SER A 117 11.12 -20.48 -14.05
C SER A 117 12.05 -19.65 -13.16
N LEU A 118 13.17 -19.20 -13.70
CA LEU A 118 14.13 -18.33 -13.01
C LEU A 118 13.46 -17.01 -12.59
N LYS A 119 12.70 -16.38 -13.49
CA LYS A 119 11.97 -15.15 -13.22
C LYS A 119 10.96 -15.30 -12.08
N SER A 120 10.25 -16.43 -12.05
CA SER A 120 9.34 -16.76 -10.95
C SER A 120 10.04 -16.82 -9.60
N ASP A 121 11.24 -17.43 -9.53
CA ASP A 121 11.96 -17.51 -8.26
C ASP A 121 12.63 -16.19 -7.88
N GLU A 122 13.03 -15.35 -8.83
CA GLU A 122 13.43 -13.97 -8.54
C GLU A 122 12.27 -13.13 -7.95
N GLU A 123 11.04 -13.30 -8.46
CA GLU A 123 9.86 -12.63 -7.87
C GLU A 123 9.57 -13.16 -6.45
N LYS A 124 9.73 -14.47 -6.20
CA LYS A 124 9.65 -15.02 -4.83
C LYS A 124 10.73 -14.41 -3.93
N LEU A 125 11.98 -14.27 -4.41
CA LEU A 125 13.07 -13.67 -3.65
C LEU A 125 12.77 -12.21 -3.25
N LYS A 126 12.10 -11.44 -4.10
CA LYS A 126 11.68 -10.05 -3.76
C LYS A 126 10.75 -10.00 -2.56
N LYS A 127 9.89 -11.01 -2.37
CA LYS A 127 8.94 -11.08 -1.25
C LYS A 127 9.61 -11.19 0.13
N TYR A 128 10.89 -11.52 0.18
CA TYR A 128 11.67 -11.55 1.42
C TYR A 128 12.16 -10.17 1.88
N THR A 129 11.94 -9.12 1.07
CA THR A 129 12.26 -7.74 1.43
C THR A 129 11.03 -6.89 1.23
N ILE A 130 10.39 -6.50 2.31
CA ILE A 130 9.18 -5.70 2.30
C ILE A 130 9.54 -4.23 2.36
N LYS A 131 9.11 -3.49 1.32
CA LYS A 131 9.35 -2.06 1.18
C LYS A 131 8.05 -1.28 1.33
N ALA A 132 8.15 -0.08 1.88
CA ALA A 132 7.04 0.84 1.97
C ALA A 132 6.59 1.31 0.58
N THR A 133 5.30 1.24 0.31
CA THR A 133 4.69 1.71 -0.96
C THR A 133 4.24 3.18 -0.89
N PHE A 134 4.20 3.76 0.32
CA PHE A 134 3.81 5.14 0.63
C PHE A 134 4.53 5.63 1.89
N ASP A 135 4.41 6.93 2.18
CA ASP A 135 4.93 7.53 3.42
C ASP A 135 3.96 7.29 4.57
N GLY A 136 4.47 6.86 5.72
CA GLY A 136 3.59 6.49 6.82
C GLY A 136 4.25 6.42 8.19
N VAL A 137 3.47 5.89 9.13
CA VAL A 137 3.90 5.61 10.50
C VAL A 137 3.40 4.23 10.92
N ILE A 138 4.19 3.51 11.68
CA ILE A 138 3.80 2.22 12.27
C ILE A 138 2.86 2.50 13.45
N SER A 139 1.60 2.03 13.35
CA SER A 139 0.59 2.18 14.41
C SER A 139 0.62 1.04 15.41
N LYS A 140 0.99 -0.17 14.95
CA LYS A 140 1.10 -1.37 15.79
C LYS A 140 2.15 -2.32 15.23
N SER A 141 2.86 -3.02 16.11
CA SER A 141 3.70 -4.16 15.76
C SER A 141 3.12 -5.43 16.36
N TYR A 142 3.08 -6.51 15.57
CA TYR A 142 2.63 -7.83 16.02
C TYR A 142 3.80 -8.77 16.29
N THR A 143 5.01 -8.41 15.86
CA THR A 143 6.20 -9.25 15.94
C THR A 143 7.45 -8.39 16.13
N ASP A 144 8.56 -9.02 16.46
CA ASP A 144 9.86 -8.39 16.64
C ASP A 144 10.94 -8.98 15.73
N ILE A 145 12.06 -8.26 15.62
CA ILE A 145 13.24 -8.74 14.91
C ILE A 145 13.73 -10.03 15.59
N GLY A 146 14.01 -11.04 14.79
CA GLY A 146 14.42 -12.34 15.28
C GLY A 146 13.31 -13.37 15.44
N ALA A 147 12.04 -12.96 15.39
CA ALA A 147 10.89 -13.85 15.43
C ALA A 147 10.77 -14.67 14.14
N ASN A 148 10.24 -15.88 14.26
CA ASN A 148 9.81 -16.68 13.13
C ASN A 148 8.36 -16.36 12.79
N ILE A 149 8.09 -16.19 11.50
CA ILE A 149 6.75 -15.91 10.97
C ILE A 149 6.39 -16.90 9.88
N ASN A 150 5.09 -17.13 9.73
CA ASN A 150 4.52 -17.92 8.64
C ASN A 150 3.97 -17.01 7.56
N MET A 151 3.76 -17.56 6.37
CA MET A 151 2.99 -16.89 5.31
C MET A 151 1.60 -16.51 5.84
N GLY A 152 1.16 -15.28 5.57
CA GLY A 152 -0.11 -14.73 6.06
C GLY A 152 -0.06 -14.11 7.47
N SER A 153 1.04 -14.27 8.22
CA SER A 153 1.16 -13.67 9.56
C SER A 153 1.15 -12.15 9.48
N PRO A 154 0.35 -11.44 10.31
CA PRO A 154 0.40 -10.00 10.42
C PRO A 154 1.74 -9.58 11.08
N ILE A 155 2.37 -8.53 10.57
CA ILE A 155 3.66 -8.05 11.05
C ILE A 155 3.51 -6.68 11.67
N ILE A 156 2.97 -5.72 10.94
CA ILE A 156 2.75 -4.36 11.40
C ILE A 156 1.45 -3.79 10.83
N ASP A 157 0.80 -2.91 11.61
CA ASP A 157 -0.20 -2.00 11.08
C ASP A 157 0.46 -0.66 10.78
N VAL A 158 0.14 -0.10 9.63
CA VAL A 158 0.68 1.18 9.18
C VAL A 158 -0.43 2.16 8.84
N ILE A 159 -0.19 3.42 9.13
CA ILE A 159 -1.07 4.53 8.81
C ILE A 159 -0.36 5.40 7.77
N ARG A 160 -1.05 5.69 6.66
CA ARG A 160 -0.55 6.60 5.63
C ARG A 160 -0.59 8.03 6.11
N LYS A 161 0.50 8.78 5.90
CA LYS A 161 0.54 10.20 6.25
C LYS A 161 -0.24 11.06 5.24
N GLY A 162 -0.91 12.09 5.76
CA GLY A 162 -1.52 13.12 4.93
C GLY A 162 -2.94 12.82 4.43
N GLU A 163 -3.47 11.62 4.66
CA GLU A 163 -4.84 11.26 4.31
C GLU A 163 -5.62 11.00 5.60
N MET A 164 -6.11 12.07 6.22
CA MET A 164 -6.95 12.01 7.41
C MET A 164 -8.31 12.61 7.10
N GLU A 165 -9.33 12.01 7.64
CA GLU A 165 -10.68 12.53 7.66
C GLU A 165 -11.17 12.65 9.10
N ILE A 166 -12.22 13.41 9.29
CA ILE A 166 -12.87 13.52 10.59
C ILE A 166 -14.21 12.80 10.52
N GLU A 167 -14.34 11.76 11.33
CA GLU A 167 -15.59 11.07 11.53
C GLU A 167 -16.45 11.82 12.54
N LEU A 168 -17.61 12.28 12.10
CA LEU A 168 -18.62 12.99 12.87
C LEU A 168 -19.77 12.05 13.17
N THR A 169 -20.20 12.02 14.40
CA THR A 169 -21.36 11.22 14.81
C THR A 169 -22.59 12.15 14.86
N VAL A 170 -23.56 11.90 14.00
CA VAL A 170 -24.77 12.73 13.84
C VAL A 170 -26.00 11.93 14.21
N ASN A 171 -26.93 12.52 14.95
CA ASN A 171 -28.18 11.88 15.31
C ASN A 171 -29.03 11.63 14.05
N THR A 172 -29.78 10.51 14.05
CA THR A 172 -30.67 10.14 12.93
C THR A 172 -31.72 11.20 12.63
N SER A 173 -32.16 11.98 13.61
CA SER A 173 -33.13 13.09 13.42
C SER A 173 -32.53 14.29 12.67
N GLU A 174 -31.19 14.45 12.69
CA GLU A 174 -30.51 15.62 12.13
C GLU A 174 -29.85 15.31 10.77
N ILE A 175 -29.68 14.04 10.42
CA ILE A 175 -28.96 13.63 9.20
C ILE A 175 -29.57 14.17 7.91
N ASN A 176 -30.88 14.43 7.90
CA ASN A 176 -31.61 14.96 6.75
C ASN A 176 -31.22 16.41 6.42
N PHE A 177 -30.71 17.15 7.40
CA PHE A 177 -30.27 18.55 7.22
C PHE A 177 -28.83 18.66 6.75
N ILE A 178 -28.11 17.55 6.72
CA ILE A 178 -26.69 17.48 6.34
C ILE A 178 -26.59 17.01 4.89
N GLU A 179 -25.88 17.79 4.08
CA GLU A 179 -25.61 17.50 2.67
C GLU A 179 -24.09 17.36 2.45
N ILE A 180 -23.69 16.54 1.48
CA ILE A 180 -22.31 16.51 0.99
C ILE A 180 -21.97 17.90 0.46
N GLY A 181 -20.79 18.42 0.83
CA GLY A 181 -20.37 19.79 0.52
C GLY A 181 -20.67 20.80 1.63
N ASN A 182 -21.41 20.45 2.69
CA ASN A 182 -21.57 21.35 3.84
C ASN A 182 -20.23 21.63 4.50
N THR A 183 -20.02 22.87 4.91
CA THR A 183 -18.83 23.28 5.66
C THR A 183 -18.97 22.89 7.13
N VAL A 184 -17.88 22.37 7.68
CA VAL A 184 -17.75 22.03 9.09
C VAL A 184 -16.63 22.86 9.69
N HIS A 185 -16.90 23.53 10.79
CA HIS A 185 -15.90 24.19 11.61
C HIS A 185 -15.44 23.25 12.71
N PHE A 186 -14.15 23.07 12.79
CA PHE A 186 -13.49 22.25 13.80
C PHE A 186 -12.72 23.15 14.76
N THR A 187 -12.76 22.79 16.03
CA THR A 187 -12.01 23.50 17.08
C THR A 187 -11.23 22.47 17.90
N ASP A 188 -9.94 22.73 18.07
CA ASP A 188 -9.07 22.02 18.99
C ASP A 188 -8.40 23.06 19.90
N ASN A 189 -8.82 23.13 21.15
CA ASN A 189 -8.33 24.03 22.19
C ASN A 189 -8.06 25.48 21.73
N ASN A 190 -7.07 25.71 20.87
CA ASN A 190 -6.65 27.02 20.38
C ASN A 190 -6.64 27.15 18.84
N ASN A 191 -6.91 26.07 18.10
CA ASN A 191 -6.85 26.06 16.65
C ASN A 191 -8.24 25.85 16.05
N ASN A 192 -8.62 26.74 15.15
CA ASN A 192 -9.83 26.61 14.36
C ASN A 192 -9.49 26.30 12.91
N PHE A 193 -10.21 25.38 12.31
CA PHE A 193 -10.02 25.02 10.92
C PHE A 193 -11.33 24.56 10.30
N ASP A 194 -11.41 24.70 8.99
CA ASP A 194 -12.58 24.36 8.22
C ASP A 194 -12.36 23.06 7.44
N GLY A 195 -13.43 22.32 7.30
CA GLY A 195 -13.49 21.15 6.46
C GLY A 195 -14.79 21.09 5.68
N THR A 196 -14.89 20.10 4.81
CA THR A 196 -16.05 19.89 3.96
C THR A 196 -16.52 18.45 4.10
N ILE A 197 -17.84 18.25 4.22
CA ILE A 197 -18.43 16.92 4.24
C ILE A 197 -18.27 16.28 2.88
N THR A 198 -17.58 15.12 2.83
CA THR A 198 -17.30 14.38 1.60
C THR A 198 -18.21 13.17 1.42
N ARG A 199 -18.65 12.55 2.53
CA ARG A 199 -19.55 11.39 2.46
C ARG A 199 -20.39 11.24 3.72
N LYS A 200 -21.53 10.59 3.55
CA LYS A 200 -22.46 10.21 4.63
C LYS A 200 -22.48 8.68 4.72
N GLY A 201 -22.44 8.15 5.93
CA GLY A 201 -22.66 6.72 6.19
C GLY A 201 -24.08 6.29 5.82
N SER A 202 -24.23 5.05 5.40
CA SER A 202 -25.51 4.44 5.08
C SER A 202 -26.04 3.53 6.19
N PHE A 203 -25.35 3.50 7.33
CA PHE A 203 -25.70 2.62 8.45
C PHE A 203 -25.94 3.43 9.72
N VAL A 204 -26.95 3.02 10.47
CA VAL A 204 -27.21 3.54 11.82
C VAL A 204 -26.50 2.66 12.83
N ASN A 205 -25.70 3.27 13.69
CA ASN A 205 -25.16 2.56 14.85
C ASN A 205 -26.30 2.27 15.83
N GLN A 206 -26.58 1.01 16.06
CA GLN A 206 -27.74 0.57 16.86
C GLN A 206 -27.64 1.01 18.33
N ASN A 207 -26.44 1.12 18.88
CA ASN A 207 -26.24 1.50 20.28
C ASN A 207 -26.39 3.00 20.51
N THR A 208 -25.92 3.80 19.56
CA THR A 208 -25.90 5.28 19.69
C THR A 208 -27.00 5.97 18.91
N GLN A 209 -27.76 5.24 18.07
CA GLN A 209 -28.80 5.77 17.18
C GLN A 209 -28.28 6.93 16.31
N SER A 210 -27.04 6.81 15.84
CA SER A 210 -26.34 7.84 15.07
C SER A 210 -25.79 7.30 13.76
N ILE A 211 -25.53 8.21 12.83
CA ILE A 211 -24.93 7.95 11.52
C ILE A 211 -23.58 8.65 11.47
N SER A 212 -22.55 7.94 10.98
CA SER A 212 -21.24 8.55 10.74
C SER A 212 -21.26 9.40 9.49
N VAL A 213 -20.75 10.62 9.61
CA VAL A 213 -20.52 11.56 8.50
C VAL A 213 -19.04 11.88 8.48
N PHE A 214 -18.44 11.93 7.30
CA PHE A 214 -17.01 12.11 7.12
C PHE A 214 -16.72 13.44 6.46
N ALA A 215 -15.74 14.16 7.02
CA ALA A 215 -15.31 15.45 6.52
C ALA A 215 -13.80 15.45 6.26
N GLU A 216 -13.40 16.03 5.14
CA GLU A 216 -12.01 16.33 4.83
C GLU A 216 -11.66 17.74 5.30
N ILE A 217 -10.40 17.92 5.72
CA ILE A 217 -9.88 19.20 6.19
C ILE A 217 -9.28 19.96 5.02
N ASN A 218 -9.65 21.22 4.87
CA ASN A 218 -9.20 22.07 3.78
C ASN A 218 -7.78 22.62 3.95
N SER A 219 -7.14 22.38 5.09
CA SER A 219 -5.79 22.87 5.40
C SER A 219 -4.78 21.74 5.60
N ARG A 220 -3.72 21.74 4.77
CA ARG A 220 -2.63 20.74 4.82
C ARG A 220 -1.61 20.98 5.93
N ASN A 221 -1.68 22.07 6.66
CA ASN A 221 -0.64 22.51 7.61
C ASN A 221 -0.93 22.19 9.07
N GLN A 222 -1.94 21.37 9.38
CA GLN A 222 -2.29 21.08 10.75
C GLN A 222 -1.77 19.73 11.22
N LEU A 223 -1.18 19.72 12.42
CA LEU A 223 -0.72 18.53 13.11
C LEU A 223 -1.92 17.80 13.73
N LEU A 224 -2.61 17.03 12.91
CA LEU A 224 -3.68 16.15 13.37
C LEU A 224 -3.13 14.76 13.58
N TYR A 225 -3.51 14.17 14.70
CA TYR A 225 -3.13 12.81 15.03
C TYR A 225 -4.34 11.89 14.97
N ASN A 226 -4.16 10.72 14.40
CA ASN A 226 -5.21 9.70 14.38
C ASN A 226 -5.68 9.40 15.80
N GLY A 227 -7.01 9.47 16.01
CA GLY A 227 -7.64 9.29 17.30
C GLY A 227 -7.90 10.57 18.10
N MET A 228 -7.45 11.75 17.63
CA MET A 228 -7.80 13.04 18.25
C MET A 228 -9.30 13.28 18.21
N TYR A 229 -9.83 13.89 19.27
CA TYR A 229 -11.21 14.39 19.32
C TYR A 229 -11.24 15.90 19.07
N LEU A 230 -12.19 16.33 18.25
CA LEU A 230 -12.39 17.71 17.87
C LEU A 230 -13.84 18.10 18.12
N GLU A 231 -14.04 19.29 18.63
CA GLU A 231 -15.36 19.91 18.59
C GLU A 231 -15.68 20.29 17.14
N SER A 232 -16.95 20.08 16.74
CA SER A 232 -17.34 20.24 15.33
C SER A 232 -18.70 20.90 15.24
N ILE A 233 -18.79 21.93 14.41
CA ILE A 233 -20.06 22.63 14.10
C ILE A 233 -20.29 22.52 12.61
N ILE A 234 -21.36 21.81 12.22
CA ILE A 234 -21.77 21.67 10.83
C ILE A 234 -22.68 22.82 10.47
N LYS A 235 -22.33 23.58 9.44
CA LYS A 235 -23.22 24.63 8.88
C LYS A 235 -24.19 23.99 7.91
N THR A 236 -25.44 23.89 8.30
CA THR A 236 -26.55 23.47 7.42
C THR A 236 -27.19 24.68 6.74
N LYS A 237 -28.02 24.44 5.73
CA LYS A 237 -28.78 25.52 5.07
C LYS A 237 -29.65 26.28 6.10
N LYS A 238 -29.63 27.63 6.07
CA LYS A 238 -30.52 28.46 6.88
C LYS A 238 -31.97 28.22 6.46
N ASN A 239 -32.81 27.81 7.40
CA ASN A 239 -34.23 27.84 7.21
C ASN A 239 -34.64 29.32 7.16
N LYS A 240 -35.11 29.82 6.01
CA LYS A 240 -35.47 31.23 5.81
C LYS A 240 -36.77 31.62 6.51
N ASP A 241 -37.56 30.61 6.89
CA ASP A 241 -38.93 30.80 7.39
C ASP A 241 -39.08 30.59 8.91
N VAL A 242 -37.98 30.74 9.67
CA VAL A 242 -38.02 30.61 11.13
C VAL A 242 -37.77 31.97 11.81
N CYS A 243 -38.61 32.32 12.73
CA CYS A 243 -38.46 33.47 13.62
C CYS A 243 -38.06 33.02 15.02
N ARG A 244 -37.04 33.62 15.60
CA ARG A 244 -36.63 33.34 16.97
C ARG A 244 -37.53 34.13 17.93
N ILE A 245 -38.37 33.41 18.65
CA ILE A 245 -39.19 34.01 19.71
C ILE A 245 -38.69 33.60 21.08
N SER A 246 -38.80 34.49 22.06
CA SER A 246 -38.47 34.19 23.45
C SER A 246 -39.42 33.11 23.99
N ARG A 247 -38.92 32.15 24.74
CA ARG A 247 -39.73 31.10 25.38
C ARG A 247 -40.83 31.67 26.28
N ARG A 248 -40.63 32.89 26.82
CA ARG A 248 -41.62 33.61 27.63
C ARG A 248 -42.78 34.17 26.80
N SER A 249 -42.68 34.18 25.48
CA SER A 249 -43.74 34.68 24.58
C SER A 249 -44.67 33.58 24.08
N ILE A 250 -44.47 32.34 24.52
CA ILE A 250 -45.30 31.19 24.17
C ILE A 250 -46.28 31.01 25.31
N PHE A 251 -47.56 31.33 25.07
CA PHE A 251 -48.64 30.97 25.96
C PHE A 251 -49.17 29.62 25.51
N SER A 252 -49.23 28.62 26.43
CA SER A 252 -49.96 27.38 26.22
C SER A 252 -51.36 27.58 26.82
N ASP A 253 -52.40 27.41 26.00
CA ASP A 253 -53.77 27.25 26.48
C ASP A 253 -53.92 25.92 27.23
#